data_89e1103a70086a433e80807452741c07
#
_entry.id   89e1103a70086a433e80807452741c07
#
_cell.length_a   1.000
_cell.length_b   1.000
_cell.length_c   1.000
_cell.angle_alpha   90.00
_cell.angle_beta   90.00
_cell.angle_gamma   90.00
#
_symmetry.space_group_name_H-M   'P 1'
#
loop_
_entity.id
_entity.type
_entity.pdbx_description
1 polymer ?
#
loop_
_entity_poly.entity_id
_entity_poly.type
_entity_poly.pdbx_seq_one_letter_code
_entity_poly.pdbx_strand_id
1 'polypeptide(L)'
;MNSVEIANELKELLNGKNINVQLSVPQLVEKATSRGEADLTADGAIVAKTGKYTGRSPKDKYTVVEESSQDKIDWGKVNQPISSEVFDQLYIKVVNYLKEKDELFVFKGFAGADKDSQLHIQVVNEYAWHNLFCHQLFIRPTEDELKSHEAEFTIVSAPGFKADPAIDGTNSETFIIVSLEKKIILIGGTEYAGEMKKSIFGIMNYLLPESGILSMHCSANVGEAGDVALFFGLSGTGKTTLSADANRKLIGDDEHGWSDNGVFNIEGGCYAKTINLSAEKEPEIYNAIRFGSVLENVVIDSETRVPNYDDNSLTENTRAAYPIHYIDNIVSPSVAGHPKTIVFLTADAFGVLPPISKLTKEQAMYHFLSGFTSKLAGTERGVTEPEPVFSTCFGAPFLPLPATRYAEMLGEKIDEHGAQVFLVNTGWTGGEYGVGSRMKLSYTRTMVRAAIDGKLNDVATTQDTVFGLHIPITVEGVPSEVLNPRDAWADKEAYDQKAKQLADLFKENFNKFSNVSEEITNNGGPLV
;
A
#
# COMPACT_ATOMS: atom_id res chain seq x y z
N MET A 1 -25.29 -19.50 -6.46
CA MET A 1 -24.60 -20.65 -5.83
C MET A 1 -24.36 -20.35 -4.35
N ASN A 2 -24.46 -21.35 -3.48
CA ASN A 2 -24.06 -21.20 -2.08
C ASN A 2 -22.55 -21.48 -1.92
N SER A 3 -21.99 -21.19 -0.74
CA SER A 3 -20.55 -21.36 -0.49
C SER A 3 -20.06 -22.80 -0.65
N VAL A 4 -20.93 -23.80 -0.42
CA VAL A 4 -20.60 -25.23 -0.59
C VAL A 4 -20.47 -25.59 -2.07
N GLU A 5 -21.36 -25.08 -2.91
CA GLU A 5 -21.31 -25.32 -4.37
C GLU A 5 -20.03 -24.67 -4.97
N ILE A 6 -19.71 -23.46 -4.58
CA ILE A 6 -18.44 -22.76 -4.96
C ILE A 6 -17.22 -23.58 -4.54
N ALA A 7 -17.19 -24.06 -3.29
CA ALA A 7 -16.10 -24.89 -2.77
C ALA A 7 -15.97 -26.22 -3.54
N ASN A 8 -17.08 -26.83 -3.96
CA ASN A 8 -17.06 -28.06 -4.75
C ASN A 8 -16.49 -27.84 -6.14
N GLU A 9 -16.88 -26.78 -6.85
CA GLU A 9 -16.30 -26.41 -8.15
C GLU A 9 -14.79 -26.14 -8.06
N LEU A 10 -14.35 -25.42 -7.01
CA LEU A 10 -12.94 -25.20 -6.76
C LEU A 10 -12.19 -26.52 -6.50
N LYS A 11 -12.77 -27.39 -5.69
CA LYS A 11 -12.19 -28.73 -5.40
C LYS A 11 -12.09 -29.58 -6.66
N GLU A 12 -13.10 -29.55 -7.53
CA GLU A 12 -13.07 -30.23 -8.80
C GLU A 12 -11.93 -29.70 -9.70
N LEU A 13 -11.79 -28.36 -9.81
CA LEU A 13 -10.69 -27.72 -10.53
C LEU A 13 -9.32 -28.19 -9.99
N LEU A 14 -9.13 -28.19 -8.68
CA LEU A 14 -7.88 -28.56 -8.01
C LEU A 14 -7.58 -30.07 -8.03
N ASN A 15 -8.56 -30.91 -8.29
CA ASN A 15 -8.37 -32.35 -8.53
C ASN A 15 -8.11 -32.68 -10.01
N GLY A 16 -8.05 -31.67 -10.88
CA GLY A 16 -7.75 -31.81 -12.28
C GLY A 16 -6.34 -32.33 -12.56
N LYS A 17 -6.07 -32.59 -13.82
CA LYS A 17 -4.73 -33.00 -14.26
C LYS A 17 -3.81 -31.76 -14.33
N ASN A 18 -2.52 -31.96 -14.01
CA ASN A 18 -1.48 -30.94 -14.14
C ASN A 18 -1.63 -29.72 -13.21
N ILE A 19 -2.08 -29.94 -11.99
CA ILE A 19 -2.08 -28.95 -10.94
C ILE A 19 -0.73 -28.97 -10.21
N ASN A 20 0.01 -27.89 -10.31
CA ASN A 20 1.32 -27.71 -9.67
C ASN A 20 1.12 -27.00 -8.34
N VAL A 21 1.16 -27.74 -7.24
CA VAL A 21 0.97 -27.18 -5.88
C VAL A 21 2.31 -26.89 -5.23
N GLN A 22 2.50 -25.65 -4.78
CA GLN A 22 3.63 -25.20 -3.97
C GLN A 22 5.00 -25.50 -4.59
N LEU A 23 5.15 -25.26 -5.91
CA LEU A 23 6.45 -25.37 -6.57
C LEU A 23 7.47 -24.44 -5.91
N SER A 24 8.71 -24.87 -5.88
CA SER A 24 9.81 -24.03 -5.39
C SER A 24 10.09 -22.84 -6.33
N VAL A 25 10.74 -21.80 -5.81
CA VAL A 25 11.12 -20.62 -6.60
C VAL A 25 11.90 -20.98 -7.87
N PRO A 26 12.93 -21.86 -7.84
CA PRO A 26 13.61 -22.30 -9.06
C PRO A 26 12.69 -22.96 -10.08
N GLN A 27 11.79 -23.85 -9.64
CA GLN A 27 10.84 -24.52 -10.53
C GLN A 27 9.87 -23.53 -11.19
N LEU A 28 9.43 -22.50 -10.44
CA LEU A 28 8.56 -21.46 -11.00
C LEU A 28 9.29 -20.55 -11.99
N VAL A 29 10.58 -20.25 -11.74
CA VAL A 29 11.43 -19.52 -12.70
C VAL A 29 11.58 -20.32 -13.99
N GLU A 30 11.89 -21.62 -13.91
CA GLU A 30 11.99 -22.51 -15.08
C GLU A 30 10.66 -22.60 -15.83
N LYS A 31 9.54 -22.73 -15.13
CA LYS A 31 8.21 -22.78 -15.75
C LYS A 31 7.87 -21.46 -16.45
N ALA A 32 8.04 -20.32 -15.78
CA ALA A 32 7.73 -19.00 -16.34
C ALA A 32 8.55 -18.71 -17.61
N THR A 33 9.85 -19.04 -17.60
CA THR A 33 10.73 -18.82 -18.76
C THR A 33 10.48 -19.82 -19.88
N SER A 34 10.31 -21.11 -19.59
CA SER A 34 10.05 -22.14 -20.61
C SER A 34 8.68 -21.98 -21.29
N ARG A 35 7.69 -21.43 -20.60
CA ARG A 35 6.36 -21.13 -21.14
C ARG A 35 6.31 -19.79 -21.90
N GLY A 36 7.42 -19.04 -21.92
CA GLY A 36 7.48 -17.72 -22.56
C GLY A 36 6.67 -16.63 -21.85
N GLU A 37 6.38 -16.83 -20.57
CA GLU A 37 5.65 -15.85 -19.73
C GLU A 37 6.57 -14.71 -19.27
N ALA A 38 7.86 -14.97 -19.13
CA ALA A 38 8.84 -14.01 -18.64
C ALA A 38 10.23 -14.27 -19.22
N ASP A 39 11.03 -13.22 -19.24
CA ASP A 39 12.45 -13.26 -19.59
C ASP A 39 13.33 -13.27 -18.34
N LEU A 40 14.52 -13.90 -18.42
CA LEU A 40 15.50 -13.91 -17.34
C LEU A 40 16.47 -12.73 -17.49
N THR A 41 16.74 -12.02 -16.40
CA THR A 41 17.77 -10.95 -16.35
C THR A 41 19.16 -11.52 -16.09
N ALA A 42 20.20 -10.68 -16.26
CA ALA A 42 21.59 -11.03 -15.96
C ALA A 42 21.79 -11.44 -14.49
N ASP A 43 21.03 -10.85 -13.56
CA ASP A 43 21.09 -11.12 -12.11
C ASP A 43 20.15 -12.25 -11.66
N GLY A 44 19.44 -12.87 -12.62
CA GLY A 44 18.57 -14.02 -12.36
C GLY A 44 17.16 -13.67 -11.87
N ALA A 45 16.78 -12.39 -11.81
CA ALA A 45 15.38 -12.00 -11.68
C ALA A 45 14.61 -12.34 -12.97
N ILE A 46 13.31 -12.53 -12.91
CA ILE A 46 12.49 -12.62 -14.12
C ILE A 46 11.83 -11.28 -14.44
N VAL A 47 11.59 -11.02 -15.71
CA VAL A 47 10.84 -9.85 -16.20
C VAL A 47 9.60 -10.31 -16.93
N ALA A 48 8.43 -9.92 -16.44
CA ALA A 48 7.15 -10.13 -17.09
C ALA A 48 6.58 -8.81 -17.61
N LYS A 49 5.88 -8.87 -18.75
CA LYS A 49 5.13 -7.75 -19.32
C LYS A 49 3.65 -7.96 -19.01
N THR A 50 2.98 -6.95 -18.48
CA THR A 50 1.58 -7.05 -18.07
C THR A 50 0.60 -6.50 -19.12
N GLY A 51 1.05 -6.36 -20.36
CA GLY A 51 0.23 -5.96 -21.50
C GLY A 51 -0.42 -4.58 -21.32
N LYS A 52 -1.72 -4.51 -21.57
CA LYS A 52 -2.52 -3.28 -21.54
C LYS A 52 -2.61 -2.67 -20.13
N TYR A 53 -2.65 -3.52 -19.12
CA TYR A 53 -2.84 -3.10 -17.72
C TYR A 53 -1.50 -3.13 -16.98
N THR A 54 -0.85 -1.98 -16.91
CA THR A 54 0.45 -1.83 -16.23
C THR A 54 0.33 -1.33 -14.79
N GLY A 55 -0.87 -1.36 -14.25
CA GLY A 55 -1.21 -0.93 -12.89
C GLY A 55 -2.60 -1.44 -12.50
N ARG A 56 -3.03 -1.09 -11.29
CA ARG A 56 -4.36 -1.47 -10.79
C ARG A 56 -5.49 -0.88 -11.63
N SER A 57 -6.61 -1.59 -11.65
CA SER A 57 -7.85 -1.21 -12.33
C SER A 57 -8.95 -0.88 -11.31
N PRO A 58 -8.90 0.26 -10.61
CA PRO A 58 -9.84 0.57 -9.52
C PRO A 58 -11.28 0.69 -9.98
N LYS A 59 -11.53 0.99 -11.26
CA LYS A 59 -12.88 1.06 -11.84
C LYS A 59 -13.48 -0.32 -12.14
N ASP A 60 -12.66 -1.36 -12.11
CA ASP A 60 -13.03 -2.74 -12.39
C ASP A 60 -12.98 -3.62 -11.14
N LYS A 61 -12.89 -2.98 -9.96
CA LYS A 61 -12.94 -3.65 -8.66
C LYS A 61 -14.36 -3.59 -8.10
N TYR A 62 -14.87 -4.77 -7.68
CA TYR A 62 -16.23 -4.94 -7.16
C TYR A 62 -16.20 -5.71 -5.85
N THR A 63 -17.21 -5.46 -5.02
CA THR A 63 -17.55 -6.27 -3.85
C THR A 63 -18.95 -6.85 -4.05
N VAL A 64 -19.09 -8.14 -3.82
CA VAL A 64 -20.40 -8.80 -3.94
C VAL A 64 -21.33 -8.30 -2.84
N VAL A 65 -22.57 -7.98 -3.20
CA VAL A 65 -23.61 -7.61 -2.24
C VAL A 65 -24.11 -8.89 -1.59
N GLU A 66 -23.79 -9.05 -0.31
CA GLU A 66 -24.05 -10.25 0.49
C GLU A 66 -24.69 -9.86 1.83
N GLU A 67 -25.63 -10.68 2.35
CA GLU A 67 -26.38 -10.39 3.56
C GLU A 67 -25.46 -10.18 4.79
N SER A 68 -24.38 -10.94 4.87
CA SER A 68 -23.45 -10.90 6.00
C SER A 68 -22.56 -9.65 6.08
N SER A 69 -22.43 -8.88 4.97
CA SER A 69 -21.47 -7.78 4.85
C SER A 69 -22.05 -6.46 4.32
N GLN A 70 -23.20 -6.50 3.63
CA GLN A 70 -23.72 -5.33 2.90
C GLN A 70 -23.93 -4.07 3.77
N ASP A 71 -24.30 -4.24 5.04
CA ASP A 71 -24.55 -3.12 5.96
C ASP A 71 -23.26 -2.54 6.55
N LYS A 72 -22.12 -3.20 6.36
CA LYS A 72 -20.81 -2.78 6.87
C LYS A 72 -19.95 -2.09 5.82
N ILE A 73 -20.15 -2.44 4.55
CA ILE A 73 -19.33 -1.94 3.44
C ILE A 73 -19.66 -0.46 3.17
N ASP A 74 -18.62 0.34 3.02
CA ASP A 74 -18.72 1.73 2.54
C ASP A 74 -18.88 1.74 1.02
N TRP A 75 -20.14 1.58 0.58
CA TRP A 75 -20.50 1.46 -0.83
C TRP A 75 -20.26 2.76 -1.60
N GLY A 76 -19.70 2.66 -2.79
CA GLY A 76 -19.44 3.80 -3.65
C GLY A 76 -18.40 3.52 -4.74
N LYS A 77 -17.66 4.55 -5.13
CA LYS A 77 -16.65 4.44 -6.20
C LYS A 77 -15.50 3.48 -5.88
N VAL A 78 -15.19 3.28 -4.59
CA VAL A 78 -14.12 2.39 -4.14
C VAL A 78 -14.63 0.96 -4.02
N ASN A 79 -15.79 0.78 -3.37
CA ASN A 79 -16.42 -0.51 -3.20
C ASN A 79 -17.67 -0.57 -4.08
N GLN A 80 -17.47 -0.86 -5.37
CA GLN A 80 -18.58 -0.95 -6.33
C GLN A 80 -19.38 -2.22 -6.08
N PRO A 81 -20.72 -2.15 -5.98
CA PRO A 81 -21.53 -3.33 -5.77
C PRO A 81 -21.63 -4.17 -7.04
N ILE A 82 -21.63 -5.49 -6.86
CA ILE A 82 -22.00 -6.48 -7.90
C ILE A 82 -22.90 -7.53 -7.27
N SER A 83 -23.87 -8.05 -8.03
CA SER A 83 -24.78 -9.04 -7.47
C SER A 83 -24.14 -10.42 -7.32
N SER A 84 -24.65 -11.20 -6.38
CA SER A 84 -24.19 -12.59 -6.17
C SER A 84 -24.41 -13.46 -7.41
N GLU A 85 -25.49 -13.22 -8.17
CA GLU A 85 -25.80 -13.97 -9.39
C GLU A 85 -24.76 -13.70 -10.49
N VAL A 86 -24.35 -12.44 -10.68
CA VAL A 86 -23.32 -12.06 -11.64
C VAL A 86 -21.98 -12.67 -11.26
N PHE A 87 -21.63 -12.60 -9.98
CA PHE A 87 -20.43 -13.26 -9.47
C PHE A 87 -20.43 -14.77 -9.76
N ASP A 88 -21.52 -15.46 -9.46
CA ASP A 88 -21.66 -16.90 -9.68
C ASP A 88 -21.50 -17.30 -11.14
N GLN A 89 -22.11 -16.52 -12.06
CA GLN A 89 -21.97 -16.76 -13.49
C GLN A 89 -20.53 -16.58 -13.98
N LEU A 90 -19.87 -15.48 -13.56
CA LEU A 90 -18.48 -15.24 -13.91
C LEU A 90 -17.54 -16.29 -13.30
N TYR A 91 -17.78 -16.68 -12.06
CA TYR A 91 -16.98 -17.72 -11.38
C TYR A 91 -17.01 -19.03 -12.17
N ILE A 92 -18.18 -19.51 -12.58
CA ILE A 92 -18.30 -20.73 -13.38
C ILE A 92 -17.59 -20.59 -14.73
N LYS A 93 -17.73 -19.45 -15.41
CA LYS A 93 -17.02 -19.20 -16.68
C LYS A 93 -15.50 -19.26 -16.50
N VAL A 94 -14.98 -18.63 -15.44
CA VAL A 94 -13.55 -18.62 -15.14
C VAL A 94 -13.06 -20.01 -14.77
N VAL A 95 -13.79 -20.75 -13.91
CA VAL A 95 -13.42 -22.12 -13.54
C VAL A 95 -13.40 -23.03 -14.76
N ASN A 96 -14.40 -22.96 -15.64
CA ASN A 96 -14.43 -23.74 -16.87
C ASN A 96 -13.27 -23.38 -17.81
N TYR A 97 -12.94 -22.09 -17.94
CA TYR A 97 -11.77 -21.64 -18.69
C TYR A 97 -10.47 -22.22 -18.13
N LEU A 98 -10.31 -22.22 -16.80
CA LEU A 98 -9.11 -22.77 -16.16
C LEU A 98 -9.02 -24.30 -16.27
N LYS A 99 -10.15 -25.02 -16.28
CA LYS A 99 -10.20 -26.47 -16.51
C LYS A 99 -9.64 -26.88 -17.90
N GLU A 100 -9.66 -25.96 -18.87
CA GLU A 100 -9.12 -26.18 -20.23
C GLU A 100 -7.63 -25.91 -20.36
N LYS A 101 -6.98 -25.38 -19.30
CA LYS A 101 -5.53 -25.08 -19.33
C LYS A 101 -4.68 -26.33 -19.16
N ASP A 102 -3.52 -26.33 -19.83
CA ASP A 102 -2.56 -27.44 -19.75
C ASP A 102 -1.98 -27.59 -18.33
N GLU A 103 -1.75 -26.46 -17.64
CA GLU A 103 -1.19 -26.42 -16.29
C GLU A 103 -1.80 -25.27 -15.50
N LEU A 104 -1.99 -25.49 -14.19
CA LEU A 104 -2.29 -24.46 -13.21
C LEU A 104 -1.30 -24.52 -12.05
N PHE A 105 -1.15 -23.39 -11.35
CA PHE A 105 -0.21 -23.23 -10.26
C PHE A 105 -0.97 -22.82 -8.99
N VAL A 106 -0.67 -23.47 -7.88
CA VAL A 106 -1.32 -23.22 -6.60
C VAL A 106 -0.26 -22.84 -5.57
N PHE A 107 -0.40 -21.65 -5.01
CA PHE A 107 0.32 -21.19 -3.83
C PHE A 107 -0.58 -21.35 -2.60
N LYS A 108 -0.02 -21.84 -1.51
CA LYS A 108 -0.62 -21.84 -0.17
C LYS A 108 0.30 -21.06 0.77
N GLY A 109 -0.25 -20.19 1.57
CA GLY A 109 0.52 -19.37 2.49
C GLY A 109 -0.35 -18.50 3.36
N PHE A 110 0.22 -17.40 3.84
CA PHE A 110 -0.44 -16.58 4.84
C PHE A 110 -0.33 -15.09 4.52
N ALA A 111 -1.31 -14.32 5.03
CA ALA A 111 -1.24 -12.89 5.19
C ALA A 111 -1.29 -12.54 6.68
N GLY A 112 -0.33 -11.74 7.16
CA GLY A 112 -0.15 -11.43 8.58
C GLY A 112 0.95 -12.26 9.25
N ALA A 113 1.99 -11.57 9.75
CA ALA A 113 3.11 -12.19 10.45
C ALA A 113 2.78 -12.57 11.91
N ASP A 114 1.76 -11.93 12.51
CA ASP A 114 1.24 -12.28 13.82
C ASP A 114 0.36 -13.54 13.71
N LYS A 115 0.76 -14.62 14.38
CA LYS A 115 0.09 -15.93 14.30
C LYS A 115 -1.35 -15.90 14.78
N ASP A 116 -1.69 -15.02 15.72
CA ASP A 116 -3.04 -14.91 16.28
C ASP A 116 -4.01 -14.19 15.32
N SER A 117 -3.44 -13.42 14.36
CA SER A 117 -4.20 -12.59 13.40
C SER A 117 -3.94 -13.00 11.95
N GLN A 118 -3.30 -14.15 11.74
CA GLN A 118 -2.85 -14.63 10.44
C GLN A 118 -4.01 -15.20 9.62
N LEU A 119 -4.17 -14.73 8.38
CA LEU A 119 -5.14 -15.26 7.43
C LEU A 119 -4.50 -16.34 6.55
N HIS A 120 -5.10 -17.53 6.49
CA HIS A 120 -4.68 -18.61 5.62
C HIS A 120 -5.22 -18.39 4.20
N ILE A 121 -4.32 -18.24 3.24
CA ILE A 121 -4.68 -17.96 1.85
C ILE A 121 -4.22 -19.06 0.89
N GLN A 122 -4.98 -19.21 -0.19
CA GLN A 122 -4.63 -20.00 -1.36
C GLN A 122 -4.75 -19.14 -2.60
N VAL A 123 -3.84 -19.31 -3.56
CA VAL A 123 -3.92 -18.62 -4.85
C VAL A 123 -3.82 -19.65 -5.95
N VAL A 124 -4.82 -19.66 -6.84
CA VAL A 124 -4.84 -20.48 -8.05
C VAL A 124 -4.52 -19.57 -9.22
N ASN A 125 -3.42 -19.84 -9.92
CA ASN A 125 -2.90 -19.01 -11.00
C ASN A 125 -2.87 -19.78 -12.33
N GLU A 126 -3.22 -19.09 -13.41
CA GLU A 126 -3.00 -19.52 -14.78
C GLU A 126 -1.50 -19.47 -15.17
N TYR A 127 -0.78 -18.45 -14.65
CA TYR A 127 0.63 -18.20 -14.98
C TYR A 127 1.59 -18.58 -13.86
N ALA A 128 2.72 -19.19 -14.24
CA ALA A 128 3.78 -19.56 -13.30
C ALA A 128 4.42 -18.33 -12.65
N TRP A 129 4.63 -17.24 -13.41
CA TRP A 129 5.22 -16.03 -12.87
C TRP A 129 4.29 -15.32 -11.85
N HIS A 130 2.96 -15.42 -12.00
CA HIS A 130 2.00 -14.96 -10.99
C HIS A 130 2.13 -15.75 -9.69
N ASN A 131 2.33 -17.08 -9.81
CA ASN A 131 2.55 -17.90 -8.64
C ASN A 131 3.89 -17.59 -7.97
N LEU A 132 4.95 -17.32 -8.73
CA LEU A 132 6.22 -16.84 -8.22
C LEU A 132 6.05 -15.51 -7.50
N PHE A 133 5.29 -14.57 -8.06
CA PHE A 133 4.94 -13.31 -7.38
C PHE A 133 4.29 -13.56 -6.01
N CYS A 134 3.35 -14.50 -5.91
CA CYS A 134 2.73 -14.87 -4.63
C CYS A 134 3.76 -15.37 -3.61
N HIS A 135 4.75 -16.16 -4.06
CA HIS A 135 5.86 -16.61 -3.22
C HIS A 135 6.74 -15.46 -2.70
N GLN A 136 6.82 -14.36 -3.46
CA GLN A 136 7.61 -13.21 -3.04
C GLN A 136 6.84 -12.30 -2.07
N LEU A 137 5.52 -12.15 -2.26
CA LEU A 137 4.73 -11.16 -1.54
C LEU A 137 3.99 -11.69 -0.32
N PHE A 138 3.58 -12.96 -0.31
CA PHE A 138 2.88 -13.55 0.82
C PHE A 138 3.85 -14.32 1.73
N ILE A 139 3.43 -14.55 2.96
CA ILE A 139 4.22 -15.30 3.92
C ILE A 139 4.18 -16.79 3.54
N ARG A 140 5.36 -17.36 3.33
CA ARG A 140 5.50 -18.77 2.96
C ARG A 140 5.33 -19.65 4.18
N PRO A 141 4.60 -20.77 4.06
CA PRO A 141 4.50 -21.75 5.14
C PRO A 141 5.81 -22.53 5.28
N THR A 142 6.09 -22.98 6.47
CA THR A 142 7.02 -24.10 6.71
C THR A 142 6.43 -25.41 6.20
N GLU A 143 7.24 -26.45 6.07
CA GLU A 143 6.74 -27.77 5.63
C GLU A 143 5.66 -28.35 6.58
N ASP A 144 5.77 -28.08 7.88
CA ASP A 144 4.79 -28.56 8.85
C ASP A 144 3.49 -27.76 8.80
N GLU A 145 3.57 -26.43 8.64
CA GLU A 145 2.40 -25.57 8.44
C GLU A 145 1.66 -25.94 7.15
N LEU A 146 2.40 -26.29 6.09
CA LEU A 146 1.80 -26.68 4.82
C LEU A 146 0.97 -27.96 4.91
N LYS A 147 1.34 -28.93 5.77
CA LYS A 147 0.60 -30.19 5.97
C LYS A 147 -0.78 -29.96 6.58
N SER A 148 -0.92 -28.95 7.42
CA SER A 148 -2.17 -28.59 8.11
C SER A 148 -2.87 -27.37 7.53
N HIS A 149 -2.36 -26.83 6.41
CA HIS A 149 -2.88 -25.60 5.82
C HIS A 149 -4.27 -25.81 5.22
N GLU A 150 -5.25 -25.14 5.78
CA GLU A 150 -6.62 -25.00 5.26
C GLU A 150 -6.85 -23.55 4.88
N ALA A 151 -7.14 -23.29 3.60
CA ALA A 151 -7.34 -21.94 3.11
C ALA A 151 -8.66 -21.36 3.63
N GLU A 152 -8.60 -20.15 4.19
CA GLU A 152 -9.78 -19.36 4.56
C GLU A 152 -10.25 -18.47 3.40
N PHE A 153 -9.32 -17.94 2.62
CA PHE A 153 -9.61 -17.20 1.40
C PHE A 153 -8.84 -17.76 0.21
N THR A 154 -9.50 -17.80 -0.94
CA THR A 154 -8.88 -18.24 -2.19
C THR A 154 -8.94 -17.15 -3.24
N ILE A 155 -7.79 -16.82 -3.85
CA ILE A 155 -7.72 -16.03 -5.08
C ILE A 155 -7.76 -17.01 -6.26
N VAL A 156 -8.65 -16.76 -7.20
CA VAL A 156 -8.69 -17.42 -8.51
C VAL A 156 -8.32 -16.37 -9.55
N SER A 157 -7.12 -16.49 -10.14
CA SER A 157 -6.55 -15.53 -11.08
C SER A 157 -6.40 -16.14 -12.47
N ALA A 158 -7.18 -15.64 -13.41
CA ALA A 158 -7.25 -16.06 -14.81
C ALA A 158 -7.04 -14.86 -15.75
N PRO A 159 -5.81 -14.33 -15.86
CA PRO A 159 -5.53 -13.12 -16.66
C PRO A 159 -5.92 -13.24 -18.12
N GLY A 160 -5.86 -14.43 -18.69
CA GLY A 160 -6.28 -14.69 -20.08
C GLY A 160 -7.81 -14.74 -20.28
N PHE A 161 -8.61 -14.86 -19.22
CA PHE A 161 -10.06 -14.77 -19.31
C PHE A 161 -10.49 -13.32 -19.33
N LYS A 162 -11.23 -12.91 -20.36
CA LYS A 162 -11.76 -11.56 -20.54
C LYS A 162 -13.27 -11.58 -20.43
N ALA A 163 -13.83 -10.74 -19.57
CA ALA A 163 -15.27 -10.56 -19.47
C ALA A 163 -15.81 -9.81 -20.69
N ASP A 164 -17.08 -10.08 -21.03
CA ASP A 164 -17.85 -9.25 -21.96
C ASP A 164 -18.75 -8.30 -21.15
N PRO A 165 -18.47 -6.98 -21.14
CA PRO A 165 -19.26 -6.02 -20.38
C PRO A 165 -20.76 -6.03 -20.70
N ALA A 166 -21.14 -6.42 -21.92
CA ALA A 166 -22.54 -6.48 -22.33
C ALA A 166 -23.31 -7.67 -21.72
N ILE A 167 -22.58 -8.69 -21.24
CA ILE A 167 -23.16 -9.95 -20.74
C ILE A 167 -22.84 -10.17 -19.27
N ASP A 168 -21.61 -9.83 -18.86
CA ASP A 168 -21.03 -10.22 -17.57
C ASP A 168 -21.20 -9.15 -16.48
N GLY A 169 -21.83 -8.00 -16.79
CA GLY A 169 -22.13 -6.96 -15.81
C GLY A 169 -20.91 -6.21 -15.27
N THR A 170 -19.77 -6.27 -15.97
CA THR A 170 -18.53 -5.57 -15.65
C THR A 170 -18.38 -4.27 -16.42
N ASN A 171 -17.53 -3.34 -15.97
CA ASN A 171 -17.27 -2.08 -16.68
C ASN A 171 -16.35 -2.27 -17.90
N SER A 172 -15.50 -3.27 -17.87
CA SER A 172 -14.56 -3.59 -18.94
C SER A 172 -14.33 -5.10 -19.02
N GLU A 173 -13.39 -5.51 -19.88
CA GLU A 173 -12.93 -6.90 -19.99
C GLU A 173 -12.21 -7.42 -18.72
N THR A 174 -11.80 -6.48 -17.85
CA THR A 174 -11.07 -6.75 -16.60
C THR A 174 -12.03 -6.70 -15.42
N PHE A 175 -11.79 -7.55 -14.45
CA PHE A 175 -12.55 -7.56 -13.21
C PHE A 175 -11.73 -8.09 -12.03
N ILE A 176 -11.93 -7.47 -10.87
CA ILE A 176 -11.45 -7.91 -9.57
C ILE A 176 -12.67 -7.94 -8.65
N ILE A 177 -13.19 -9.12 -8.36
CA ILE A 177 -14.43 -9.28 -7.60
C ILE A 177 -14.16 -9.99 -6.29
N VAL A 178 -14.59 -9.39 -5.17
CA VAL A 178 -14.43 -9.92 -3.84
C VAL A 178 -15.79 -10.40 -3.32
N SER A 179 -15.91 -11.68 -2.98
CA SER A 179 -17.00 -12.23 -2.20
C SER A 179 -16.49 -12.57 -0.81
N LEU A 180 -16.99 -11.85 0.21
CA LEU A 180 -16.61 -12.04 1.60
C LEU A 180 -17.24 -13.31 2.19
N GLU A 181 -18.48 -13.61 1.82
CA GLU A 181 -19.23 -14.77 2.31
C GLU A 181 -18.75 -16.08 1.68
N LYS A 182 -18.45 -16.08 0.38
CA LYS A 182 -17.90 -17.23 -0.34
C LYS A 182 -16.40 -17.36 -0.17
N LYS A 183 -15.73 -16.35 0.42
CA LYS A 183 -14.29 -16.29 0.67
C LYS A 183 -13.45 -16.47 -0.60
N ILE A 184 -13.91 -15.89 -1.69
CA ILE A 184 -13.28 -15.94 -3.02
C ILE A 184 -12.96 -14.54 -3.51
N ILE A 185 -11.77 -14.39 -4.06
CA ILE A 185 -11.37 -13.25 -4.89
C ILE A 185 -11.21 -13.75 -6.32
N LEU A 186 -12.00 -13.20 -7.24
CA LEU A 186 -11.99 -13.59 -8.64
C LEU A 186 -11.34 -12.48 -9.47
N ILE A 187 -10.24 -12.80 -10.18
CA ILE A 187 -9.49 -11.84 -11.00
C ILE A 187 -9.41 -12.37 -12.42
N GLY A 188 -9.76 -11.52 -13.39
CA GLY A 188 -9.64 -11.83 -14.81
C GLY A 188 -9.32 -10.60 -15.66
N GLY A 189 -8.81 -10.83 -16.89
CA GLY A 189 -8.56 -9.80 -17.89
C GLY A 189 -7.39 -8.85 -17.59
N THR A 190 -6.62 -9.09 -16.54
CA THR A 190 -5.41 -8.31 -16.21
C THR A 190 -4.26 -9.23 -15.82
N GLU A 191 -3.07 -8.91 -16.32
CA GLU A 191 -1.83 -9.60 -15.95
C GLU A 191 -1.08 -8.88 -14.80
N TYR A 192 -1.53 -7.68 -14.38
CA TYR A 192 -0.88 -6.93 -13.30
C TYR A 192 -1.01 -7.67 -11.96
N ALA A 193 0.09 -8.26 -11.48
CA ALA A 193 0.09 -9.13 -10.31
C ALA A 193 -0.25 -8.39 -8.99
N GLY A 194 -0.03 -7.09 -8.95
CA GLY A 194 -0.38 -6.25 -7.79
C GLY A 194 -1.86 -6.29 -7.39
N GLU A 195 -2.77 -6.73 -8.29
CA GLU A 195 -4.19 -6.92 -7.93
C GLU A 195 -4.37 -8.06 -6.92
N MET A 196 -3.60 -9.16 -7.02
CA MET A 196 -3.65 -10.26 -6.04
C MET A 196 -3.23 -9.78 -4.64
N LYS A 197 -2.09 -9.07 -4.57
CA LYS A 197 -1.59 -8.48 -3.32
C LYS A 197 -2.62 -7.54 -2.69
N LYS A 198 -3.09 -6.57 -3.46
CA LYS A 198 -3.99 -5.51 -2.95
C LYS A 198 -5.40 -6.02 -2.63
N SER A 199 -5.83 -7.10 -3.25
CA SER A 199 -7.09 -7.76 -2.90
C SER A 199 -7.02 -8.40 -1.51
N ILE A 200 -5.93 -9.08 -1.18
CA ILE A 200 -5.72 -9.63 0.19
C ILE A 200 -5.61 -8.49 1.21
N PHE A 201 -4.91 -7.39 0.87
CA PHE A 201 -4.89 -6.23 1.76
C PHE A 201 -6.31 -5.67 2.00
N GLY A 202 -7.17 -5.61 0.97
CA GLY A 202 -8.58 -5.25 1.13
C GLY A 202 -9.34 -6.20 2.06
N ILE A 203 -9.09 -7.50 1.97
CA ILE A 203 -9.67 -8.49 2.91
C ILE A 203 -9.17 -8.25 4.34
N MET A 204 -7.88 -8.02 4.53
CA MET A 204 -7.33 -7.72 5.86
C MET A 204 -7.88 -6.41 6.42
N ASN A 205 -8.09 -5.39 5.57
CA ASN A 205 -8.77 -4.13 5.96
C ASN A 205 -10.25 -4.32 6.34
N TYR A 206 -10.87 -5.43 5.97
CA TYR A 206 -12.20 -5.80 6.44
C TYR A 206 -12.13 -6.63 7.73
N LEU A 207 -11.33 -7.69 7.75
CA LEU A 207 -11.31 -8.68 8.84
C LEU A 207 -10.66 -8.16 10.12
N LEU A 208 -9.52 -7.47 10.01
CA LEU A 208 -8.76 -7.00 11.17
C LEU A 208 -9.55 -6.00 12.03
N PRO A 209 -10.20 -4.96 11.45
CA PRO A 209 -11.02 -4.04 12.25
C PRO A 209 -12.24 -4.70 12.92
N GLU A 210 -12.83 -5.73 12.30
CA GLU A 210 -13.90 -6.51 12.90
C GLU A 210 -13.42 -7.33 14.13
N SER A 211 -12.11 -7.58 14.20
CA SER A 211 -11.45 -8.27 15.32
C SER A 211 -10.74 -7.30 16.28
N GLY A 212 -10.98 -5.98 16.16
CA GLY A 212 -10.37 -4.96 17.03
C GLY A 212 -8.90 -4.63 16.69
N ILE A 213 -8.40 -5.05 15.54
CA ILE A 213 -7.03 -4.82 15.08
C ILE A 213 -7.02 -3.74 14.01
N LEU A 214 -6.23 -2.68 14.21
CA LEU A 214 -6.11 -1.61 13.21
C LEU A 214 -5.24 -2.09 12.04
N SER A 215 -5.82 -2.14 10.84
CA SER A 215 -5.07 -2.33 9.60
C SER A 215 -4.62 -1.00 9.02
N MET A 216 -3.41 -0.94 8.46
CA MET A 216 -2.74 0.30 8.10
C MET A 216 -1.98 0.16 6.77
N HIS A 217 -2.15 1.16 5.90
CA HIS A 217 -1.31 1.35 4.72
C HIS A 217 -0.13 2.24 5.10
N CYS A 218 0.91 1.64 5.66
CA CYS A 218 2.10 2.33 6.16
C CYS A 218 3.33 1.44 6.09
N SER A 219 4.53 2.05 6.08
CA SER A 219 5.78 1.35 6.38
C SER A 219 6.01 1.33 7.89
N ALA A 220 6.80 0.39 8.37
CA ALA A 220 7.18 0.29 9.78
C ALA A 220 8.64 -0.15 9.95
N ASN A 221 9.33 0.45 10.91
CA ASN A 221 10.66 0.03 11.34
C ASN A 221 10.81 0.08 12.87
N VAL A 222 11.86 -0.52 13.39
CA VAL A 222 12.14 -0.55 14.82
C VAL A 222 13.61 -0.26 15.07
N GLY A 223 13.88 0.60 16.06
CA GLY A 223 15.25 0.90 16.54
C GLY A 223 15.78 -0.15 17.51
N GLU A 224 17.05 -0.03 17.89
CA GLU A 224 17.72 -0.94 18.83
C GLU A 224 17.06 -0.97 20.22
N ALA A 225 16.44 0.13 20.64
CA ALA A 225 15.71 0.21 21.92
C ALA A 225 14.29 -0.39 21.85
N GLY A 226 13.90 -0.99 20.74
CA GLY A 226 12.54 -1.53 20.53
C GLY A 226 11.50 -0.46 20.21
N ASP A 227 11.92 0.74 19.91
CA ASP A 227 11.09 1.89 19.55
C ASP A 227 10.60 1.75 18.10
N VAL A 228 9.34 1.37 17.95
CA VAL A 228 8.70 1.21 16.65
C VAL A 228 8.24 2.58 16.12
N ALA A 229 8.48 2.81 14.82
CA ALA A 229 7.99 3.96 14.08
C ALA A 229 7.14 3.53 12.89
N LEU A 230 6.00 4.22 12.68
CA LEU A 230 5.10 4.04 11.54
C LEU A 230 5.21 5.23 10.60
N PHE A 231 5.16 4.97 9.30
CA PHE A 231 5.22 6.00 8.25
C PHE A 231 4.03 5.83 7.31
N PHE A 232 3.08 6.73 7.41
CA PHE A 232 1.97 6.82 6.47
C PHE A 232 2.30 7.83 5.37
N GLY A 233 1.85 7.57 4.18
CA GLY A 233 2.04 8.48 3.05
C GLY A 233 1.69 7.82 1.73
N LEU A 234 1.35 8.64 0.74
CA LEU A 234 1.06 8.19 -0.61
C LEU A 234 2.34 8.06 -1.45
N SER A 235 2.20 7.56 -2.66
CA SER A 235 3.31 7.48 -3.62
C SER A 235 3.96 8.84 -3.83
N GLY A 236 5.30 8.90 -3.80
CA GLY A 236 6.07 10.14 -4.00
C GLY A 236 6.27 11.00 -2.75
N THR A 237 5.70 10.65 -1.59
CA THR A 237 5.93 11.37 -0.32
C THR A 237 7.23 10.97 0.38
N GLY A 238 7.89 9.91 -0.07
CA GLY A 238 9.14 9.42 0.52
C GLY A 238 8.98 8.31 1.57
N LYS A 239 7.81 7.65 1.65
CA LYS A 239 7.52 6.60 2.63
C LYS A 239 8.64 5.54 2.68
N THR A 240 8.95 4.88 1.58
CA THR A 240 9.98 3.84 1.51
C THR A 240 11.39 4.39 1.83
N THR A 241 11.74 5.55 1.25
CA THR A 241 13.07 6.18 1.45
C THR A 241 13.32 6.62 2.89
N LEU A 242 12.26 7.07 3.59
CA LEU A 242 12.38 7.58 4.97
C LEU A 242 12.25 6.48 6.02
N SER A 243 11.55 5.39 5.71
CA SER A 243 11.48 4.23 6.59
C SER A 243 12.70 3.32 6.48
N ALA A 244 13.44 3.38 5.38
CA ALA A 244 14.72 2.70 5.21
C ALA A 244 15.83 3.51 5.90
N ASP A 245 16.27 3.05 7.08
CA ASP A 245 17.38 3.62 7.85
C ASP A 245 18.33 2.49 8.23
N ALA A 246 19.63 2.65 7.95
CA ALA A 246 20.66 1.64 8.23
C ALA A 246 20.75 1.26 9.73
N ASN A 247 20.30 2.14 10.62
CA ASN A 247 20.32 1.93 12.06
C ASN A 247 18.99 1.38 12.62
N ARG A 248 17.99 1.13 11.77
CA ARG A 248 16.68 0.63 12.18
C ARG A 248 16.31 -0.57 11.32
N LYS A 249 15.71 -1.59 11.94
CA LYS A 249 15.30 -2.81 11.22
C LYS A 249 13.94 -2.62 10.59
N LEU A 250 13.81 -2.96 9.32
CA LEU A 250 12.54 -2.94 8.60
C LEU A 250 11.60 -4.03 9.14
N ILE A 251 10.36 -3.66 9.50
CA ILE A 251 9.28 -4.59 9.80
C ILE A 251 8.53 -4.90 8.50
N GLY A 252 8.23 -3.87 7.71
CA GLY A 252 7.62 -3.94 6.39
C GLY A 252 7.55 -2.56 5.72
N ASP A 253 7.37 -2.56 4.40
CA ASP A 253 7.42 -1.33 3.61
C ASP A 253 6.06 -0.72 3.25
N ASP A 254 4.93 -1.47 3.40
CA ASP A 254 3.65 -1.02 2.85
C ASP A 254 2.38 -1.33 3.66
N GLU A 255 2.24 -2.53 4.25
CA GLU A 255 0.97 -3.01 4.83
C GLU A 255 1.16 -3.64 6.20
N HIS A 256 0.49 -3.11 7.23
CA HIS A 256 0.65 -3.55 8.62
C HIS A 256 -0.68 -3.67 9.36
N GLY A 257 -0.69 -4.52 10.39
CA GLY A 257 -1.71 -4.54 11.43
C GLY A 257 -1.14 -4.07 12.77
N TRP A 258 -1.97 -3.46 13.61
CA TRP A 258 -1.64 -3.06 14.97
C TRP A 258 -2.63 -3.72 15.93
N SER A 259 -2.21 -4.83 16.51
CA SER A 259 -2.95 -5.63 17.50
C SER A 259 -2.63 -5.17 18.93
N ASP A 260 -3.20 -5.87 19.91
CA ASP A 260 -2.86 -5.68 21.33
C ASP A 260 -1.44 -6.18 21.68
N ASN A 261 -0.81 -6.94 20.79
CA ASN A 261 0.56 -7.43 20.95
C ASN A 261 1.61 -6.51 20.29
N GLY A 262 1.18 -5.54 19.48
CA GLY A 262 2.04 -4.64 18.73
C GLY A 262 1.77 -4.65 17.23
N VAL A 263 2.77 -4.24 16.45
CA VAL A 263 2.68 -4.11 14.99
C VAL A 263 3.21 -5.35 14.29
N PHE A 264 2.54 -5.78 13.25
CA PHE A 264 2.99 -6.87 12.38
C PHE A 264 2.82 -6.53 10.90
N ASN A 265 3.72 -7.03 10.07
CA ASN A 265 3.61 -6.94 8.62
C ASN A 265 2.52 -7.89 8.12
N ILE A 266 1.67 -7.45 7.21
CA ILE A 266 0.68 -8.29 6.53
C ILE A 266 1.34 -9.14 5.46
N GLU A 267 2.46 -8.68 4.90
CA GLU A 267 3.15 -9.27 3.76
C GLU A 267 4.40 -10.07 4.17
N GLY A 268 4.85 -10.95 3.27
CA GLY A 268 6.12 -11.67 3.36
C GLY A 268 7.24 -11.07 2.50
N GLY A 269 6.96 -10.01 1.77
CA GLY A 269 7.88 -9.36 0.85
C GLY A 269 7.59 -7.90 0.61
N CYS A 270 8.29 -7.34 -0.38
CA CYS A 270 8.19 -5.95 -0.79
C CYS A 270 7.82 -5.85 -2.26
N TYR A 271 7.07 -4.79 -2.62
CA TYR A 271 6.65 -4.51 -3.99
C TYR A 271 7.01 -3.08 -4.37
N ALA A 272 8.27 -2.90 -4.69
CA ALA A 272 8.87 -1.59 -4.89
C ALA A 272 8.65 -1.05 -6.31
N LYS A 273 8.57 0.27 -6.43
CA LYS A 273 8.64 0.98 -7.72
C LYS A 273 10.09 1.05 -8.16
N THR A 274 10.37 0.75 -9.45
CA THR A 274 11.73 0.65 -9.96
C THR A 274 12.10 1.70 -11.01
N ILE A 275 11.18 2.59 -11.40
CA ILE A 275 11.52 3.69 -12.29
C ILE A 275 12.57 4.61 -11.64
N ASN A 276 13.65 4.92 -12.35
CA ASN A 276 14.81 5.68 -11.89
C ASN A 276 15.55 5.03 -10.67
N LEU A 277 15.39 3.73 -10.45
CA LEU A 277 16.09 3.00 -9.41
C LEU A 277 17.60 2.98 -9.68
N SER A 278 18.40 3.29 -8.68
CA SER A 278 19.85 3.20 -8.76
C SER A 278 20.45 2.64 -7.47
N ALA A 279 21.57 1.93 -7.59
CA ALA A 279 22.32 1.39 -6.46
C ALA A 279 22.83 2.47 -5.49
N GLU A 280 23.02 3.70 -5.96
CA GLU A 280 23.49 4.83 -5.15
C GLU A 280 22.36 5.41 -4.28
N LYS A 281 21.13 5.51 -4.83
CA LYS A 281 20.00 6.16 -4.15
C LYS A 281 19.23 5.21 -3.23
N GLU A 282 19.03 3.96 -3.68
CA GLU A 282 18.20 2.95 -3.02
C GLU A 282 18.91 1.58 -3.07
N PRO A 283 20.06 1.44 -2.40
CA PRO A 283 20.90 0.24 -2.47
C PRO A 283 20.19 -1.02 -1.99
N GLU A 284 19.31 -0.92 -0.98
CA GLU A 284 18.58 -2.05 -0.42
C GLU A 284 17.64 -2.66 -1.46
N ILE A 285 16.86 -1.83 -2.18
CA ILE A 285 15.94 -2.28 -3.22
C ILE A 285 16.74 -2.83 -4.42
N TYR A 286 17.79 -2.10 -4.84
CA TYR A 286 18.61 -2.49 -5.97
C TYR A 286 19.26 -3.87 -5.75
N ASN A 287 19.83 -4.12 -4.59
CA ASN A 287 20.48 -5.37 -4.22
C ASN A 287 19.50 -6.53 -3.96
N ALA A 288 18.25 -6.23 -3.65
CA ALA A 288 17.20 -7.23 -3.48
C ALA A 288 16.69 -7.80 -4.82
N ILE A 289 16.96 -7.13 -5.95
CA ILE A 289 16.59 -7.60 -7.29
C ILE A 289 17.64 -8.61 -7.76
N ARG A 290 17.37 -9.87 -7.50
CA ARG A 290 18.26 -11.01 -7.80
C ARG A 290 17.44 -12.25 -8.11
N PHE A 291 18.08 -13.42 -8.22
CA PHE A 291 17.40 -14.67 -8.56
C PHE A 291 16.12 -14.87 -7.73
N GLY A 292 15.03 -15.16 -8.45
CA GLY A 292 13.70 -15.36 -7.89
C GLY A 292 12.86 -14.09 -7.71
N SER A 293 13.45 -12.87 -7.80
CA SER A 293 12.67 -11.63 -7.84
C SER A 293 11.89 -11.53 -9.15
N VAL A 294 10.76 -10.84 -9.11
CA VAL A 294 9.90 -10.60 -10.28
C VAL A 294 9.90 -9.11 -10.61
N LEU A 295 10.33 -8.77 -11.82
CA LEU A 295 10.20 -7.43 -12.38
C LEU A 295 8.96 -7.38 -13.28
N GLU A 296 8.17 -6.33 -13.16
CA GLU A 296 7.03 -6.05 -14.04
C GLU A 296 7.29 -4.83 -14.90
N ASN A 297 7.16 -5.00 -16.22
CA ASN A 297 7.26 -3.95 -17.23
C ASN A 297 8.61 -3.20 -17.25
N VAL A 298 9.66 -3.78 -16.72
CA VAL A 298 11.01 -3.26 -16.84
C VAL A 298 11.58 -3.68 -18.21
N VAL A 299 12.15 -2.73 -18.95
CA VAL A 299 12.83 -3.00 -20.20
C VAL A 299 14.21 -3.58 -19.90
N ILE A 300 14.57 -4.67 -20.59
CA ILE A 300 15.91 -5.28 -20.51
C ILE A 300 16.63 -5.18 -21.85
N ASP A 301 17.94 -5.01 -21.81
CA ASP A 301 18.76 -5.12 -22.99
C ASP A 301 18.73 -6.54 -23.56
N SER A 302 18.53 -6.69 -24.87
CA SER A 302 18.30 -7.97 -25.50
C SER A 302 19.51 -8.91 -25.52
N GLU A 303 20.74 -8.36 -25.48
CA GLU A 303 21.99 -9.12 -25.52
C GLU A 303 22.55 -9.35 -24.12
N THR A 304 22.70 -8.28 -23.34
CA THR A 304 23.29 -8.34 -21.99
C THR A 304 22.31 -8.78 -20.91
N ARG A 305 21.00 -8.70 -21.17
CA ARG A 305 19.91 -8.99 -20.23
C ARG A 305 19.88 -8.09 -18.99
N VAL A 306 20.59 -6.96 -19.05
CA VAL A 306 20.63 -5.97 -17.96
C VAL A 306 19.35 -5.14 -17.96
N PRO A 307 18.67 -4.98 -16.79
CA PRO A 307 17.50 -4.12 -16.66
C PRO A 307 17.85 -2.63 -16.85
N ASN A 308 17.00 -1.92 -17.59
CA ASN A 308 17.06 -0.47 -17.73
C ASN A 308 15.94 0.18 -16.92
N TYR A 309 16.26 0.65 -15.72
CA TYR A 309 15.30 1.25 -14.81
C TYR A 309 14.92 2.70 -15.18
N ASP A 310 15.63 3.32 -16.11
CA ASP A 310 15.30 4.67 -16.60
C ASP A 310 14.33 4.63 -17.79
N ASP A 311 14.07 3.45 -18.35
CA ASP A 311 13.17 3.27 -19.49
C ASP A 311 11.71 3.19 -19.03
N ASN A 312 10.93 4.18 -19.42
CA ASN A 312 9.49 4.27 -19.16
C ASN A 312 8.61 3.99 -20.40
N SER A 313 9.19 3.43 -21.46
CA SER A 313 8.48 3.22 -22.74
C SER A 313 7.27 2.29 -22.61
N LEU A 314 7.28 1.34 -21.67
CA LEU A 314 6.14 0.48 -21.37
C LEU A 314 5.20 1.16 -20.35
N THR A 315 5.75 1.74 -19.30
CA THR A 315 5.01 2.43 -18.23
C THR A 315 5.98 3.10 -17.27
N GLU A 316 5.52 4.15 -16.59
CA GLU A 316 6.21 4.72 -15.43
C GLU A 316 5.99 3.89 -14.14
N ASN A 317 5.09 2.90 -14.17
CA ASN A 317 4.76 2.03 -13.04
C ASN A 317 5.51 0.70 -13.10
N THR A 318 6.80 0.73 -13.40
CA THR A 318 7.67 -0.44 -13.31
C THR A 318 7.81 -0.90 -11.87
N ARG A 319 7.81 -2.21 -11.62
CA ARG A 319 7.81 -2.79 -10.27
C ARG A 319 8.81 -3.92 -10.11
N ALA A 320 9.25 -4.12 -8.87
CA ALA A 320 9.98 -5.30 -8.42
C ALA A 320 9.30 -5.92 -7.21
N ALA A 321 9.04 -7.23 -7.27
CA ALA A 321 8.57 -8.04 -6.16
C ALA A 321 9.70 -8.95 -5.68
N TYR A 322 10.00 -8.90 -4.39
CA TYR A 322 11.03 -9.73 -3.75
C TYR A 322 10.66 -10.03 -2.29
N PRO A 323 11.12 -11.16 -1.72
CA PRO A 323 10.81 -11.49 -0.35
C PRO A 323 11.57 -10.57 0.61
N ILE A 324 10.98 -10.28 1.76
CA ILE A 324 11.54 -9.31 2.71
C ILE A 324 12.97 -9.68 3.19
N HIS A 325 13.27 -10.99 3.28
CA HIS A 325 14.60 -11.46 3.70
C HIS A 325 15.71 -11.23 2.65
N TYR A 326 15.39 -10.61 1.49
CA TYR A 326 16.40 -10.10 0.58
C TYR A 326 16.95 -8.73 1.02
N ILE A 327 16.28 -8.07 1.95
CA ILE A 327 16.78 -6.89 2.66
C ILE A 327 17.57 -7.35 3.87
N ASP A 328 18.78 -6.83 4.05
CA ASP A 328 19.71 -7.29 5.10
C ASP A 328 19.27 -6.92 6.51
N ASN A 329 18.72 -5.70 6.69
CA ASN A 329 18.38 -5.18 8.02
C ASN A 329 16.87 -5.25 8.28
N ILE A 330 16.38 -6.47 8.62
CA ILE A 330 14.95 -6.75 8.85
C ILE A 330 14.68 -7.31 10.24
N VAL A 331 13.41 -7.24 10.64
CA VAL A 331 12.86 -8.01 11.76
C VAL A 331 12.33 -9.34 11.24
N SER A 332 12.70 -10.45 11.88
CA SER A 332 12.19 -11.79 11.52
C SER A 332 11.80 -12.55 12.78
N PRO A 333 10.54 -13.04 12.88
CA PRO A 333 9.40 -12.72 12.03
C PRO A 333 9.06 -11.21 12.07
N SER A 334 8.37 -10.71 11.07
CA SER A 334 8.06 -9.27 10.91
C SER A 334 6.98 -8.81 11.90
N VAL A 335 7.28 -8.89 13.20
CA VAL A 335 6.46 -8.44 14.33
C VAL A 335 7.30 -7.60 15.28
N ALA A 336 6.71 -6.59 15.90
CA ALA A 336 7.38 -5.72 16.86
C ALA A 336 6.38 -5.18 17.90
N GLY A 337 6.88 -4.48 18.91
CA GLY A 337 6.04 -3.86 19.94
C GLY A 337 5.18 -2.70 19.42
N HIS A 338 4.57 -1.97 20.36
CA HIS A 338 3.71 -0.83 20.03
C HIS A 338 4.52 0.38 19.51
N PRO A 339 3.99 1.10 18.51
CA PRO A 339 4.61 2.32 18.00
C PRO A 339 4.81 3.39 19.09
N LYS A 340 5.98 4.01 19.09
CA LYS A 340 6.29 5.20 19.88
C LYS A 340 6.11 6.47 19.06
N THR A 341 6.31 6.37 17.75
CA THR A 341 6.20 7.51 16.84
C THR A 341 5.43 7.14 15.59
N ILE A 342 4.53 8.01 15.19
CA ILE A 342 3.77 7.92 13.95
C ILE A 342 4.10 9.15 13.11
N VAL A 343 4.49 8.94 11.86
CA VAL A 343 4.84 10.00 10.91
C VAL A 343 3.85 9.98 9.75
N PHE A 344 3.12 11.07 9.57
CA PHE A 344 2.32 11.31 8.37
C PHE A 344 3.15 12.09 7.37
N LEU A 345 3.41 11.50 6.21
CA LEU A 345 4.17 12.12 5.14
C LEU A 345 3.23 12.77 4.12
N THR A 346 3.49 14.01 3.82
CA THR A 346 2.82 14.74 2.73
C THR A 346 3.86 15.40 1.83
N ALA A 347 3.53 15.59 0.56
CA ALA A 347 4.30 16.41 -0.37
C ALA A 347 3.43 17.58 -0.78
N ASP A 348 3.52 18.69 -0.04
CA ASP A 348 2.74 19.89 -0.29
C ASP A 348 3.36 20.72 -1.42
N ALA A 349 2.67 20.82 -2.57
CA ALA A 349 3.08 21.64 -3.70
C ALA A 349 2.61 23.10 -3.59
N PHE A 350 1.75 23.43 -2.62
CA PHE A 350 1.40 24.81 -2.28
C PHE A 350 2.53 25.51 -1.53
N GLY A 351 3.41 24.74 -0.88
CA GLY A 351 4.57 25.26 -0.15
C GLY A 351 4.22 25.98 1.14
N VAL A 352 3.10 25.65 1.76
CA VAL A 352 2.55 26.36 2.94
C VAL A 352 2.52 25.50 4.20
N LEU A 353 2.54 24.18 4.10
CA LEU A 353 2.59 23.30 5.27
C LEU A 353 4.00 23.33 5.91
N PRO A 354 4.08 23.34 7.25
CA PRO A 354 5.35 23.26 7.95
C PRO A 354 6.13 22.00 7.59
N PRO A 355 7.48 22.06 7.55
CA PRO A 355 8.31 20.90 7.24
C PRO A 355 8.17 19.78 8.25
N ILE A 356 7.87 20.11 9.50
CA ILE A 356 7.50 19.18 10.57
C ILE A 356 6.58 19.85 11.57
N SER A 357 5.56 19.11 12.04
CA SER A 357 4.65 19.56 13.09
C SER A 357 4.30 18.39 14.00
N LYS A 358 4.22 18.66 15.31
CA LYS A 358 3.65 17.74 16.29
C LYS A 358 2.13 17.87 16.24
N LEU A 359 1.40 16.76 16.22
CA LEU A 359 -0.05 16.73 16.15
C LEU A 359 -0.66 16.37 17.50
N THR A 360 -1.79 17.02 17.85
CA THR A 360 -2.69 16.49 18.87
C THR A 360 -3.40 15.24 18.34
N LYS A 361 -4.11 14.51 19.20
CA LYS A 361 -4.91 13.36 18.78
C LYS A 361 -5.96 13.76 17.72
N GLU A 362 -6.67 14.85 17.95
CA GLU A 362 -7.71 15.35 17.05
C GLU A 362 -7.10 15.75 15.69
N GLN A 363 -5.96 16.41 15.70
CA GLN A 363 -5.21 16.74 14.49
C GLN A 363 -4.71 15.46 13.78
N ALA A 364 -4.23 14.47 14.52
CA ALA A 364 -3.81 13.20 13.95
C ALA A 364 -4.98 12.50 13.24
N MET A 365 -6.15 12.41 13.87
CA MET A 365 -7.35 11.82 13.28
C MET A 365 -7.85 12.61 12.06
N TYR A 366 -7.84 13.95 12.12
CA TYR A 366 -8.22 14.83 11.02
C TYR A 366 -7.32 14.65 9.80
N HIS A 367 -5.99 14.68 10.01
CA HIS A 367 -5.01 14.50 8.93
C HIS A 367 -4.99 13.07 8.39
N PHE A 368 -5.23 12.07 9.24
CA PHE A 368 -5.40 10.68 8.81
C PHE A 368 -6.63 10.50 7.92
N LEU A 369 -7.78 11.03 8.32
CA LEU A 369 -8.99 11.03 7.50
C LEU A 369 -8.79 11.78 6.18
N SER A 370 -8.06 12.90 6.21
CA SER A 370 -7.80 13.69 5.01
C SER A 370 -6.85 12.98 4.04
N GLY A 371 -5.72 12.43 4.54
CA GLY A 371 -4.72 11.76 3.73
C GLY A 371 -4.18 12.63 2.59
N PHE A 372 -3.86 13.90 2.92
CA PHE A 372 -3.47 14.90 1.92
C PHE A 372 -2.06 14.70 1.39
N THR A 373 -1.90 14.87 0.08
CA THR A 373 -0.63 15.12 -0.60
C THR A 373 -0.88 15.83 -1.93
N SER A 374 0.17 16.33 -2.58
CA SER A 374 0.10 16.68 -4.00
C SER A 374 0.66 15.53 -4.83
N LYS A 375 -0.08 15.05 -5.81
CA LYS A 375 0.47 14.17 -6.85
C LYS A 375 1.50 14.96 -7.64
N LEU A 376 2.69 14.42 -7.73
CA LEU A 376 3.79 15.07 -8.45
C LEU A 376 3.75 14.69 -9.93
N ALA A 377 4.25 15.58 -10.79
CA ALA A 377 4.47 15.29 -12.20
C ALA A 377 5.31 14.01 -12.35
N GLY A 378 4.93 13.12 -13.28
CA GLY A 378 5.63 11.86 -13.53
C GLY A 378 5.38 10.74 -12.48
N THR A 379 4.52 10.94 -11.49
CA THR A 379 4.14 9.87 -10.55
C THR A 379 3.02 8.98 -11.08
N GLU A 380 2.18 9.51 -11.95
CA GLU A 380 1.13 8.78 -12.68
C GLU A 380 1.01 9.32 -14.11
N ARG A 381 0.56 8.47 -15.04
CA ARG A 381 0.38 8.84 -16.44
C ARG A 381 -0.60 10.00 -16.60
N GLY A 382 -0.16 11.09 -17.25
CA GLY A 382 -1.00 12.27 -17.54
C GLY A 382 -0.93 13.37 -16.49
N VAL A 383 -0.22 13.18 -15.37
CA VAL A 383 0.04 14.24 -14.38
C VAL A 383 1.25 15.04 -14.83
N THR A 384 1.01 16.25 -15.35
CA THR A 384 2.05 17.17 -15.84
C THR A 384 2.42 18.24 -14.83
N GLU A 385 1.51 18.56 -13.90
CA GLU A 385 1.69 19.52 -12.80
C GLU A 385 1.18 18.89 -11.49
N PRO A 386 1.69 19.32 -10.33
CA PRO A 386 1.21 18.82 -9.05
C PRO A 386 -0.28 19.14 -8.83
N GLU A 387 -1.04 18.13 -8.45
CA GLU A 387 -2.47 18.25 -8.11
C GLU A 387 -2.72 17.86 -6.65
N PRO A 388 -3.54 18.62 -5.89
CA PRO A 388 -3.93 18.23 -4.54
C PRO A 388 -4.78 16.95 -4.58
N VAL A 389 -4.42 15.99 -3.74
CA VAL A 389 -5.13 14.71 -3.61
C VAL A 389 -5.38 14.41 -2.15
N PHE A 390 -6.59 13.96 -1.88
CA PHE A 390 -7.02 13.48 -0.57
C PHE A 390 -7.35 11.98 -0.67
N SER A 391 -6.50 11.15 -0.09
CA SER A 391 -6.69 9.71 -0.01
C SER A 391 -6.90 9.28 1.44
N THR A 392 -8.13 9.14 1.81
CA THR A 392 -8.59 8.86 3.17
C THR A 392 -7.79 7.73 3.81
N CYS A 393 -7.32 7.95 5.03
CA CYS A 393 -6.46 7.03 5.79
C CYS A 393 -5.18 6.63 5.04
N PHE A 394 -4.70 7.46 4.10
CA PHE A 394 -3.59 7.17 3.17
C PHE A 394 -3.78 5.89 2.35
N GLY A 395 -4.99 5.33 2.31
CA GLY A 395 -5.29 4.03 1.71
C GLY A 395 -6.70 3.91 1.13
N ALA A 396 -7.36 5.01 0.75
CA ALA A 396 -8.76 5.03 0.29
C ALA A 396 -9.15 3.89 -0.66
N PRO A 397 -8.36 3.51 -1.69
CA PRO A 397 -8.74 2.43 -2.61
C PRO A 397 -8.85 1.04 -1.99
N PHE A 398 -8.40 0.88 -0.75
CA PHE A 398 -8.28 -0.42 -0.07
C PHE A 398 -9.22 -0.56 1.13
N LEU A 399 -10.02 0.46 1.44
CA LEU A 399 -10.87 0.48 2.62
C LEU A 399 -12.28 -0.03 2.30
N PRO A 400 -12.69 -1.23 2.77
CA PRO A 400 -14.05 -1.69 2.61
C PRO A 400 -15.02 -1.12 3.63
N LEU A 401 -14.56 -0.77 4.84
CA LEU A 401 -15.38 -0.19 5.91
C LEU A 401 -15.36 1.35 5.85
N PRO A 402 -16.29 2.04 6.54
CA PRO A 402 -16.26 3.48 6.69
C PRO A 402 -14.92 3.98 7.27
N ALA A 403 -14.37 5.02 6.67
CA ALA A 403 -13.05 5.55 7.04
C ALA A 403 -12.97 6.01 8.50
N THR A 404 -14.07 6.47 9.07
CA THR A 404 -14.18 6.88 10.47
C THR A 404 -13.84 5.73 11.43
N ARG A 405 -14.17 4.49 11.07
CA ARG A 405 -13.81 3.31 11.87
C ARG A 405 -12.30 3.17 12.07
N TYR A 406 -11.52 3.32 10.99
CA TYR A 406 -10.05 3.24 11.06
C TYR A 406 -9.45 4.43 11.82
N ALA A 407 -10.03 5.62 11.67
CA ALA A 407 -9.57 6.82 12.38
C ALA A 407 -9.84 6.73 13.90
N GLU A 408 -11.02 6.24 14.29
CA GLU A 408 -11.36 5.97 15.67
C GLU A 408 -10.38 4.96 16.30
N MET A 409 -10.15 3.84 15.65
CA MET A 409 -9.19 2.82 16.12
C MET A 409 -7.77 3.40 16.25
N LEU A 410 -7.33 4.25 15.30
CA LEU A 410 -6.04 4.93 15.41
C LEU A 410 -6.00 5.86 16.63
N GLY A 411 -7.04 6.64 16.85
CA GLY A 411 -7.17 7.52 18.01
C GLY A 411 -7.12 6.75 19.33
N GLU A 412 -7.83 5.62 19.43
CA GLU A 412 -7.80 4.73 20.58
C GLU A 412 -6.38 4.17 20.83
N LYS A 413 -5.70 3.68 19.79
CA LYS A 413 -4.33 3.17 19.90
C LYS A 413 -3.31 4.26 20.26
N ILE A 414 -3.48 5.50 19.79
CA ILE A 414 -2.66 6.65 20.20
C ILE A 414 -2.81 6.92 21.69
N ASP A 415 -4.04 6.94 22.20
CA ASP A 415 -4.31 7.18 23.63
C ASP A 415 -3.77 6.03 24.49
N GLU A 416 -4.02 4.79 24.11
CA GLU A 416 -3.64 3.61 24.89
C GLU A 416 -2.11 3.48 25.02
N HIS A 417 -1.37 3.78 23.96
CA HIS A 417 0.08 3.54 23.92
C HIS A 417 0.92 4.81 23.98
N GLY A 418 0.30 5.99 24.00
CA GLY A 418 0.98 7.27 24.13
C GLY A 418 1.89 7.61 22.94
N ALA A 419 1.54 7.13 21.74
CA ALA A 419 2.32 7.36 20.53
C ALA A 419 2.34 8.86 20.17
N GLN A 420 3.53 9.39 19.85
CA GLN A 420 3.67 10.76 19.36
C GLN A 420 3.41 10.80 17.87
N VAL A 421 2.63 11.76 17.40
CA VAL A 421 2.29 11.88 15.98
C VAL A 421 2.88 13.15 15.39
N PHE A 422 3.52 13.01 14.23
CA PHE A 422 4.11 14.13 13.50
C PHE A 422 3.60 14.15 12.06
N LEU A 423 3.30 15.35 11.55
CA LEU A 423 3.10 15.61 10.13
C LEU A 423 4.42 16.13 9.55
N VAL A 424 4.93 15.50 8.51
CA VAL A 424 6.18 15.88 7.84
C VAL A 424 5.90 16.19 6.38
N ASN A 425 6.20 17.43 5.98
CA ASN A 425 6.09 17.89 4.61
C ASN A 425 7.41 17.67 3.86
N THR A 426 7.39 16.81 2.85
CA THR A 426 8.53 16.53 1.95
C THR A 426 8.40 17.29 0.62
N GLY A 427 7.41 18.17 0.50
CA GLY A 427 7.08 18.97 -0.67
C GLY A 427 7.90 20.24 -0.80
N TRP A 428 7.23 21.35 -1.07
CA TRP A 428 7.85 22.65 -1.36
C TRP A 428 7.97 23.55 -0.14
N THR A 429 8.92 24.47 -0.20
CA THR A 429 9.15 25.52 0.79
C THR A 429 9.64 26.80 0.08
N GLY A 430 9.38 27.97 0.71
CA GLY A 430 9.77 29.28 0.18
C GLY A 430 8.96 29.73 -1.04
N GLY A 431 7.89 29.02 -1.37
CA GLY A 431 7.00 29.27 -2.50
C GLY A 431 6.29 27.99 -2.92
N GLU A 432 5.25 28.13 -3.75
CA GLU A 432 4.58 26.99 -4.39
C GLU A 432 5.45 26.34 -5.47
N TYR A 433 4.98 25.20 -6.02
CA TYR A 433 5.60 24.57 -7.19
C TYR A 433 5.83 25.60 -8.32
N GLY A 434 7.04 25.57 -8.87
CA GLY A 434 7.47 26.53 -9.92
C GLY A 434 8.04 27.84 -9.38
N VAL A 435 7.85 28.17 -8.10
CA VAL A 435 8.41 29.38 -7.43
C VAL A 435 9.37 29.00 -6.31
N GLY A 436 8.94 28.17 -5.38
CA GLY A 436 9.76 27.66 -4.30
C GLY A 436 10.67 26.50 -4.73
N SER A 437 11.28 25.87 -3.75
CA SER A 437 12.12 24.70 -3.95
C SER A 437 11.59 23.50 -3.12
N ARG A 438 11.83 22.28 -3.61
CA ARG A 438 11.50 21.10 -2.83
C ARG A 438 12.38 21.04 -1.58
N MET A 439 11.78 20.62 -0.45
CA MET A 439 12.47 20.46 0.82
C MET A 439 13.71 19.55 0.64
N LYS A 440 14.84 19.98 1.18
CA LYS A 440 16.08 19.20 1.10
C LYS A 440 15.91 17.87 1.85
N LEU A 441 16.19 16.76 1.18
CA LEU A 441 16.07 15.43 1.77
C LEU A 441 16.90 15.27 3.05
N SER A 442 18.06 15.92 3.13
CA SER A 442 18.89 15.93 4.35
C SER A 442 18.16 16.54 5.54
N TYR A 443 17.44 17.66 5.35
CA TYR A 443 16.65 18.27 6.42
C TYR A 443 15.48 17.37 6.81
N THR A 444 14.76 16.80 5.83
CA THR A 444 13.66 15.86 6.09
C THR A 444 14.14 14.66 6.90
N ARG A 445 15.25 14.03 6.51
CA ARG A 445 15.85 12.91 7.26
C ARG A 445 16.23 13.31 8.68
N THR A 446 16.82 14.50 8.88
CA THR A 446 17.18 15.01 10.20
C THR A 446 15.94 15.22 11.09
N MET A 447 14.89 15.84 10.54
CA MET A 447 13.63 16.07 11.27
C MET A 447 12.93 14.76 11.63
N VAL A 448 12.81 13.83 10.67
CA VAL A 448 12.23 12.50 10.92
C VAL A 448 13.02 11.74 11.99
N ARG A 449 14.34 11.73 11.89
CA ARG A 449 15.20 11.08 12.90
C ARG A 449 15.02 11.72 14.28
N ALA A 450 14.98 13.05 14.37
CA ALA A 450 14.74 13.75 15.63
C ALA A 450 13.37 13.40 16.26
N ALA A 451 12.34 13.24 15.42
CA ALA A 451 11.01 12.80 15.87
C ALA A 451 11.05 11.34 16.40
N ILE A 452 11.65 10.43 15.65
CA ILE A 452 11.72 8.99 16.00
C ILE A 452 12.58 8.76 17.25
N ASP A 453 13.69 9.48 17.39
CA ASP A 453 14.57 9.43 18.55
C ASP A 453 13.98 10.09 19.80
N GLY A 454 12.74 10.63 19.72
CA GLY A 454 12.07 11.32 20.82
C GLY A 454 12.64 12.70 21.17
N LYS A 455 13.59 13.22 20.38
CA LYS A 455 14.25 14.51 20.63
C LYS A 455 13.32 15.71 20.51
N LEU A 456 12.15 15.53 19.84
CA LEU A 456 11.14 16.57 19.67
C LEU A 456 10.02 16.51 20.71
N ASN A 457 10.01 15.53 21.61
CA ASN A 457 8.90 15.34 22.55
C ASN A 457 8.71 16.54 23.48
N ASP A 458 9.81 17.10 23.99
CA ASP A 458 9.84 18.19 24.96
C ASP A 458 10.27 19.54 24.35
N VAL A 459 10.44 19.60 23.04
CA VAL A 459 10.77 20.85 22.34
C VAL A 459 9.54 21.76 22.36
N ALA A 460 9.74 23.02 22.73
CA ALA A 460 8.67 24.03 22.67
C ALA A 460 8.19 24.21 21.23
N THR A 461 6.91 24.47 21.06
CA THR A 461 6.29 24.64 19.74
C THR A 461 5.63 26.02 19.61
N THR A 462 5.57 26.52 18.38
CA THR A 462 4.72 27.66 18.00
C THR A 462 3.53 27.12 17.22
N GLN A 463 2.33 27.59 17.54
CA GLN A 463 1.14 27.18 16.80
C GLN A 463 1.02 27.99 15.50
N ASP A 464 0.86 27.28 14.39
CA ASP A 464 0.53 27.87 13.09
C ASP A 464 -0.87 28.51 13.11
N THR A 465 -1.00 29.68 12.54
CA THR A 465 -2.23 30.47 12.60
C THR A 465 -3.30 30.05 11.60
N VAL A 466 -2.95 29.26 10.58
CA VAL A 466 -3.86 28.82 9.52
C VAL A 466 -4.35 27.40 9.79
N PHE A 467 -3.41 26.46 9.97
CA PHE A 467 -3.71 25.03 10.15
C PHE A 467 -3.75 24.60 11.61
N GLY A 468 -3.35 25.47 12.56
CA GLY A 468 -3.30 25.16 13.98
C GLY A 468 -2.21 24.18 14.41
N LEU A 469 -1.28 23.84 13.50
CA LEU A 469 -0.24 22.84 13.71
C LEU A 469 0.83 23.33 14.68
N HIS A 470 1.38 22.43 15.51
CA HIS A 470 2.40 22.74 16.50
C HIS A 470 3.81 22.55 15.90
N ILE A 471 4.43 23.65 15.49
CA ILE A 471 5.75 23.68 14.84
C ILE A 471 6.84 23.74 15.90
N PRO A 472 7.82 22.80 15.95
CA PRO A 472 8.97 22.90 16.83
C PRO A 472 9.76 24.18 16.55
N ILE A 473 10.11 24.93 17.62
CA ILE A 473 10.89 26.17 17.45
C ILE A 473 12.34 25.92 17.04
N THR A 474 12.86 24.71 17.30
CA THR A 474 14.20 24.28 16.91
C THR A 474 14.21 22.78 16.57
N VAL A 475 15.01 22.42 15.57
CA VAL A 475 15.41 21.04 15.29
C VAL A 475 16.93 21.06 15.04
N GLU A 476 17.68 20.29 15.83
CA GLU A 476 19.14 20.22 15.69
C GLU A 476 19.53 19.83 14.26
N GLY A 477 20.42 20.61 13.64
CA GLY A 477 20.88 20.37 12.26
C GLY A 477 19.94 20.89 11.16
N VAL A 478 18.84 21.56 11.52
CA VAL A 478 17.95 22.23 10.57
C VAL A 478 17.92 23.74 10.86
N PRO A 479 18.13 24.61 9.86
CA PRO A 479 18.03 26.04 10.06
C PRO A 479 16.62 26.46 10.52
N SER A 480 16.53 27.32 11.52
CA SER A 480 15.26 27.72 12.14
C SER A 480 14.32 28.47 11.17
N GLU A 481 14.89 29.21 10.22
CA GLU A 481 14.14 29.91 9.17
C GLU A 481 13.39 28.98 8.22
N VAL A 482 13.75 27.68 8.18
CA VAL A 482 13.04 26.69 7.35
C VAL A 482 11.81 26.15 8.07
N LEU A 483 11.79 26.18 9.42
CA LEU A 483 10.75 25.51 10.21
C LEU A 483 9.39 26.21 10.10
N ASN A 484 9.36 27.54 10.04
CA ASN A 484 8.13 28.29 9.82
C ASN A 484 7.98 28.63 8.34
N PRO A 485 7.04 28.02 7.60
CA PRO A 485 6.94 28.23 6.16
C PRO A 485 6.66 29.67 5.76
N ARG A 486 5.90 30.43 6.57
CA ARG A 486 5.63 31.84 6.29
C ARG A 486 6.90 32.68 6.27
N ASP A 487 7.88 32.37 7.12
CA ASP A 487 9.15 33.09 7.18
C ASP A 487 10.04 32.77 5.97
N ALA A 488 9.91 31.58 5.40
CA ALA A 488 10.64 31.15 4.20
C ALA A 488 10.14 31.81 2.89
N TRP A 489 8.89 32.29 2.84
CA TRP A 489 8.36 32.97 1.67
C TRP A 489 8.85 34.41 1.58
N ALA A 490 9.20 34.88 0.39
CA ALA A 490 9.57 36.28 0.16
C ALA A 490 8.35 37.22 0.31
N ASP A 491 7.21 36.80 -0.23
CA ASP A 491 5.93 37.53 -0.15
C ASP A 491 5.01 36.85 0.89
N LYS A 492 4.80 37.54 2.03
CA LYS A 492 3.99 37.04 3.15
C LYS A 492 2.50 37.05 2.84
N GLU A 493 2.03 38.01 2.02
CA GLU A 493 0.62 38.09 1.63
C GLU A 493 0.26 36.97 0.65
N ALA A 494 1.15 36.67 -0.28
CA ALA A 494 1.00 35.54 -1.18
C ALA A 494 0.98 34.20 -0.41
N TYR A 495 1.82 34.05 0.62
CA TYR A 495 1.76 32.91 1.54
C TYR A 495 0.38 32.78 2.20
N ASP A 496 -0.11 33.87 2.82
CA ASP A 496 -1.37 33.88 3.56
C ASP A 496 -2.56 33.50 2.65
N GLN A 497 -2.58 33.99 1.41
CA GLN A 497 -3.59 33.63 0.40
C GLN A 497 -3.50 32.15 0.00
N LYS A 498 -2.29 31.65 -0.22
CA LYS A 498 -2.06 30.26 -0.64
C LYS A 498 -2.37 29.27 0.51
N ALA A 499 -2.02 29.63 1.74
CA ALA A 499 -2.33 28.85 2.93
C ALA A 499 -3.85 28.76 3.16
N LYS A 500 -4.57 29.88 2.98
CA LYS A 500 -6.02 29.88 3.03
C LYS A 500 -6.65 29.01 1.95
N GLN A 501 -6.13 29.06 0.72
CA GLN A 501 -6.60 28.20 -0.38
C GLN A 501 -6.50 26.71 0.00
N LEU A 502 -5.37 26.28 0.55
CA LEU A 502 -5.19 24.90 0.98
C LEU A 502 -6.10 24.56 2.18
N ALA A 503 -6.27 25.47 3.14
CA ALA A 503 -7.18 25.29 4.27
C ALA A 503 -8.64 25.07 3.81
N ASP A 504 -9.09 25.86 2.82
CA ASP A 504 -10.42 25.70 2.23
C ASP A 504 -10.61 24.33 1.56
N LEU A 505 -9.58 23.82 0.85
CA LEU A 505 -9.60 22.47 0.27
C LEU A 505 -9.67 21.36 1.34
N PHE A 506 -8.97 21.51 2.46
CA PHE A 506 -9.08 20.58 3.59
C PHE A 506 -10.51 20.55 4.16
N LYS A 507 -11.12 21.72 4.37
CA LYS A 507 -12.50 21.82 4.86
C LYS A 507 -13.51 21.23 3.88
N GLU A 508 -13.38 21.52 2.59
CA GLU A 508 -14.23 20.96 1.54
C GLU A 508 -14.12 19.43 1.52
N ASN A 509 -12.90 18.91 1.53
CA ASN A 509 -12.69 17.46 1.58
C ASN A 509 -13.30 16.83 2.84
N PHE A 510 -13.21 17.51 3.99
CA PHE A 510 -13.68 16.98 5.26
C PHE A 510 -15.21 16.89 5.36
N ASN A 511 -15.95 17.72 4.60
CA ASN A 511 -17.41 17.71 4.54
C ASN A 511 -18.03 16.38 4.08
N LYS A 512 -17.24 15.50 3.44
CA LYS A 512 -17.70 14.17 3.05
C LYS A 512 -17.89 13.19 4.23
N PHE A 513 -17.32 13.49 5.41
CA PHE A 513 -17.39 12.64 6.58
C PHE A 513 -18.56 13.05 7.48
N SER A 514 -19.66 12.33 7.41
CA SER A 514 -20.91 12.67 8.12
C SER A 514 -20.95 12.25 9.60
N ASN A 515 -20.08 11.31 10.01
CA ASN A 515 -20.12 10.67 11.33
C ASN A 515 -18.82 10.89 12.13
N VAL A 516 -18.15 12.00 11.93
CA VAL A 516 -16.96 12.39 12.71
C VAL A 516 -17.39 13.21 13.92
N SER A 517 -16.77 12.99 15.07
CA SER A 517 -17.07 13.77 16.28
C SER A 517 -16.79 15.27 16.06
N GLU A 518 -17.59 16.13 16.70
CA GLU A 518 -17.39 17.58 16.68
C GLU A 518 -16.00 17.97 17.21
N GLU A 519 -15.45 17.21 18.12
CA GLU A 519 -14.13 17.43 18.69
C GLU A 519 -13.03 17.35 17.62
N ILE A 520 -13.07 16.35 16.76
CA ILE A 520 -12.12 16.21 15.65
C ILE A 520 -12.32 17.33 14.63
N THR A 521 -13.58 17.65 14.30
CA THR A 521 -13.89 18.67 13.30
C THR A 521 -13.43 20.07 13.77
N ASN A 522 -13.66 20.40 15.04
CA ASN A 522 -13.37 21.73 15.58
C ASN A 522 -11.92 21.92 16.00
N ASN A 523 -11.25 20.87 16.48
CA ASN A 523 -9.90 20.95 17.05
C ASN A 523 -8.82 20.34 16.16
N GLY A 524 -9.19 19.55 15.14
CA GLY A 524 -8.25 18.84 14.28
C GLY A 524 -7.94 19.57 12.98
N GLY A 525 -8.86 20.37 12.48
CA GLY A 525 -8.79 21.02 11.16
C GLY A 525 -8.17 22.42 11.17
N PRO A 526 -8.12 23.06 9.98
CA PRO A 526 -7.67 24.45 9.85
C PRO A 526 -8.52 25.43 10.67
N LEU A 527 -7.84 26.45 11.23
CA LEU A 527 -8.43 27.48 12.10
C LEU A 527 -9.15 28.60 11.33
N VAL A 528 -8.85 28.80 10.02
CA VAL A 528 -9.35 29.90 9.18
C VAL A 528 -10.46 29.47 8.23
#